data_c66a5a9cd34bf0af44a0b9b76ae5df94
#
_entry.id   c66a5a9cd34bf0af44a0b9b76ae5df94
#
_cell.length_a   1.000
_cell.length_b   1.000
_cell.length_c   1.000
_cell.angle_alpha   90.00
_cell.angle_beta   90.00
_cell.angle_gamma   90.00
#
_symmetry.space_group_name_H-M   'P 1'
#
loop_
_entity.id
_entity.type
_entity.pdbx_description
1 polymer ?
#
loop_
_entity_poly.entity_id
_entity_poly.type
_entity_poly.pdbx_seq_one_letter_code
_entity_poly.pdbx_strand_id
1 'polypeptide(L)'
;MEFNLRKKYIVNVKKFQNPMEIICNQNELNNAIQLVSKAVASRPTHPILANILLTADQGTNKISLTGFDLNLGIQTSFDGNVKNSGAITIPSKLLSEIVNKLPNETPVSLKVDENLDTILIKSDRGSFNIKGIPSDDYPNLPFVESGTSLNIDPSSFLKALKSTILLVV
;
A
#
# COMPACT_ATOMS: atom_id res chain seq x y z
N MET A 1 -21.28 30.59 10.90
CA MET A 1 -21.37 29.10 11.06
C MET A 1 -20.18 28.50 10.31
N GLU A 2 -19.02 28.46 10.94
CA GLU A 2 -17.80 27.90 10.31
C GLU A 2 -17.80 26.39 10.48
N PHE A 3 -17.96 25.68 9.38
CA PHE A 3 -17.85 24.23 9.36
C PHE A 3 -16.37 23.81 9.42
N ASN A 4 -15.97 23.32 10.57
CA ASN A 4 -14.62 22.88 10.89
C ASN A 4 -14.30 21.53 10.23
N LEU A 5 -13.88 21.55 8.96
CA LEU A 5 -13.49 20.38 8.16
C LEU A 5 -12.06 19.86 8.46
N ARG A 6 -11.38 20.39 9.48
CA ARG A 6 -9.99 20.06 9.80
C ARG A 6 -9.76 18.73 10.54
N LYS A 7 -10.77 17.90 10.75
CA LYS A 7 -10.64 16.72 11.62
C LYS A 7 -10.73 15.35 10.96
N LYS A 8 -10.73 15.21 9.63
CA LYS A 8 -11.09 13.92 9.01
C LYS A 8 -9.94 13.10 8.42
N TYR A 9 -8.70 13.60 8.41
CA TYR A 9 -7.55 12.87 7.83
C TYR A 9 -6.26 12.89 8.64
N ILE A 10 -6.32 13.29 9.90
CA ILE A 10 -5.28 12.86 10.82
C ILE A 10 -5.64 11.39 11.08
N VAL A 11 -4.94 10.47 10.44
CA VAL A 11 -4.85 9.10 10.94
C VAL A 11 -4.29 9.26 12.34
N ASN A 12 -5.20 9.36 13.32
CA ASN A 12 -4.83 9.22 14.72
C ASN A 12 -4.13 7.86 14.77
N VAL A 13 -2.82 7.85 14.91
CA VAL A 13 -2.07 6.67 15.32
C VAL A 13 -2.54 6.37 16.74
N LYS A 14 -3.79 5.89 16.83
CA LYS A 14 -4.25 5.19 18.01
C LYS A 14 -3.28 4.04 18.11
N LYS A 15 -2.52 4.00 19.17
CA LYS A 15 -1.75 2.85 19.61
C LYS A 15 -2.72 1.66 19.52
N PHE A 16 -2.65 0.92 18.40
CA PHE A 16 -3.55 -0.20 18.16
C PHE A 16 -3.31 -1.19 19.30
N GLN A 17 -4.36 -1.52 20.03
CA GLN A 17 -4.25 -2.41 21.20
C GLN A 17 -3.84 -3.82 20.81
N ASN A 18 -4.01 -4.18 19.52
CA ASN A 18 -3.65 -5.48 18.97
C ASN A 18 -2.84 -5.28 17.66
N PRO A 19 -1.84 -6.15 17.41
CA PRO A 19 -1.08 -6.11 16.16
C PRO A 19 -1.99 -6.35 14.95
N MET A 20 -1.68 -5.67 13.83
CA MET A 20 -2.42 -5.81 12.58
C MET A 20 -2.49 -7.27 12.14
N GLU A 21 -3.69 -7.75 11.78
CA GLU A 21 -3.91 -9.07 11.21
C GLU A 21 -4.92 -9.00 10.08
N ILE A 22 -4.52 -9.46 8.89
CA ILE A 22 -5.34 -9.47 7.67
C ILE A 22 -5.26 -10.82 6.95
N ILE A 23 -6.31 -11.14 6.21
CA ILE A 23 -6.35 -12.26 5.26
C ILE A 23 -6.86 -11.72 3.94
N CYS A 24 -6.16 -11.99 2.85
CA CYS A 24 -6.52 -11.52 1.52
C CYS A 24 -6.20 -12.58 0.45
N ASN A 25 -6.68 -12.34 -0.77
CA ASN A 25 -6.35 -13.17 -1.92
C ASN A 25 -4.94 -12.85 -2.43
N GLN A 26 -4.16 -13.88 -2.78
CA GLN A 26 -2.80 -13.72 -3.28
C GLN A 26 -2.74 -12.86 -4.57
N ASN A 27 -3.66 -13.07 -5.51
CA ASN A 27 -3.67 -12.32 -6.78
C ASN A 27 -3.92 -10.83 -6.56
N GLU A 28 -4.87 -10.47 -5.68
CA GLU A 28 -5.16 -9.06 -5.36
C GLU A 28 -3.96 -8.40 -4.68
N LEU A 29 -3.35 -9.08 -3.71
CA LEU A 29 -2.15 -8.61 -3.04
C LEU A 29 -1.00 -8.43 -4.03
N ASN A 30 -0.76 -9.42 -4.90
CA ASN A 30 0.31 -9.38 -5.90
C ASN A 30 0.12 -8.23 -6.91
N ASN A 31 -1.10 -8.05 -7.43
CA ASN A 31 -1.41 -6.97 -8.36
C ASN A 31 -1.20 -5.60 -7.71
N ALA A 32 -1.63 -5.44 -6.46
CA ALA A 32 -1.43 -4.22 -5.71
C ALA A 32 0.06 -3.93 -5.48
N ILE A 33 0.85 -4.93 -5.09
CA ILE A 33 2.31 -4.80 -4.91
C ILE A 33 2.98 -4.38 -6.23
N GLN A 34 2.67 -5.06 -7.34
CA GLN A 34 3.25 -4.74 -8.65
C GLN A 34 2.92 -3.31 -9.09
N LEU A 35 1.72 -2.83 -8.79
CA LEU A 35 1.31 -1.47 -9.13
C LEU A 35 2.10 -0.43 -8.33
N VAL A 36 2.12 -0.55 -6.99
CA VAL A 36 2.74 0.46 -6.11
C VAL A 36 4.26 0.40 -6.15
N SER A 37 4.86 -0.74 -6.48
CA SER A 37 6.32 -0.90 -6.62
C SER A 37 6.92 0.01 -7.70
N LYS A 38 6.11 0.48 -8.66
CA LYS A 38 6.53 1.43 -9.69
C LYS A 38 6.84 2.83 -9.13
N ALA A 39 6.29 3.15 -7.95
CA ALA A 39 6.52 4.40 -7.23
C ALA A 39 7.41 4.21 -6.00
N VAL A 40 8.11 3.09 -5.88
CA VAL A 40 9.08 2.88 -4.80
C VAL A 40 10.47 3.27 -5.28
N ALA A 41 11.20 4.03 -4.47
CA ALA A 41 12.53 4.50 -4.81
C ALA A 41 13.52 3.34 -5.01
N SER A 42 14.20 3.30 -6.16
CA SER A 42 15.24 2.31 -6.45
C SER A 42 16.57 2.62 -5.76
N ARG A 43 16.83 3.90 -5.50
CA ARG A 43 17.99 4.42 -4.76
C ARG A 43 17.50 5.45 -3.74
N PRO A 44 16.88 5.01 -2.63
CA PRO A 44 16.23 5.92 -1.70
C PRO A 44 17.25 6.75 -0.93
N THR A 45 16.93 8.02 -0.71
CA THR A 45 17.66 8.89 0.23
C THR A 45 17.40 8.49 1.69
N HIS A 46 16.22 7.94 1.96
CA HIS A 46 15.83 7.40 3.26
C HIS A 46 15.39 5.94 3.10
N PRO A 47 15.85 5.02 3.96
CA PRO A 47 15.55 3.59 3.84
C PRO A 47 14.06 3.25 3.74
N ILE A 48 13.20 4.01 4.43
CA ILE A 48 11.75 3.79 4.44
C ILE A 48 11.11 3.96 3.05
N LEU A 49 11.71 4.75 2.16
CA LEU A 49 11.23 4.97 0.77
C LEU A 49 11.49 3.76 -0.16
N ALA A 50 12.29 2.78 0.27
CA ALA A 50 12.41 1.48 -0.40
C ALA A 50 11.27 0.53 -0.03
N ASN A 51 10.43 0.92 0.91
CA ASN A 51 9.35 0.11 1.44
C ASN A 51 8.00 0.51 0.81
N ILE A 52 7.08 -0.44 0.81
CA ILE A 52 5.66 -0.23 0.58
C ILE A 52 5.02 -0.02 1.96
N LEU A 53 4.20 1.02 2.10
CA LEU A 53 3.33 1.18 3.25
C LEU A 53 2.09 0.29 3.05
N LEU A 54 1.87 -0.63 3.96
CA LEU A 54 0.66 -1.46 4.06
C LEU A 54 -0.19 -0.91 5.20
N THR A 55 -1.45 -0.61 4.91
CA THR A 55 -2.45 -0.19 5.91
C THR A 55 -3.68 -1.07 5.81
N ALA A 56 -4.33 -1.31 6.93
CA ALA A 56 -5.57 -2.08 7.00
C ALA A 56 -6.58 -1.41 7.93
N ASP A 57 -7.81 -1.32 7.49
CA ASP A 57 -8.92 -0.73 8.24
C ASP A 57 -10.05 -1.77 8.44
N GLN A 58 -10.24 -2.18 9.68
CA GLN A 58 -11.28 -3.15 10.06
C GLN A 58 -12.70 -2.60 9.85
N GLY A 59 -12.90 -1.28 10.01
CA GLY A 59 -14.23 -0.67 9.86
C GLY A 59 -14.75 -0.74 8.42
N THR A 60 -13.85 -0.71 7.43
CA THR A 60 -14.18 -0.76 6.01
C THR A 60 -13.78 -2.07 5.33
N ASN A 61 -13.06 -2.97 6.03
CA ASN A 61 -12.42 -4.17 5.47
C ASN A 61 -11.53 -3.87 4.25
N LYS A 62 -10.92 -2.68 4.21
CA LYS A 62 -10.01 -2.26 3.14
C LYS A 62 -8.56 -2.47 3.55
N ILE A 63 -7.81 -3.02 2.60
CA ILE A 63 -6.36 -3.14 2.66
C ILE A 63 -5.81 -2.20 1.61
N SER A 64 -4.90 -1.30 2.01
CA SER A 64 -4.31 -0.32 1.09
C SER A 64 -2.80 -0.46 1.07
N LEU A 65 -2.23 -0.35 -0.12
CA LEU A 65 -0.79 -0.29 -0.33
C LEU A 65 -0.42 1.06 -0.93
N THR A 66 0.70 1.61 -0.48
CA THR A 66 1.23 2.89 -0.97
C THR A 66 2.71 2.75 -1.27
N GLY A 67 3.11 3.16 -2.46
CA GLY A 67 4.51 3.39 -2.85
C GLY A 67 4.73 4.88 -3.10
N PHE A 68 5.84 5.43 -2.63
CA PHE A 68 6.14 6.85 -2.77
C PHE A 68 7.65 7.11 -2.80
N ASP A 69 8.13 7.80 -3.83
CA ASP A 69 9.55 8.17 -3.99
C ASP A 69 9.80 9.68 -3.83
N LEU A 70 8.85 10.41 -3.25
CA LEU A 70 8.76 11.87 -3.09
C LEU A 70 8.37 12.64 -4.36
N ASN A 71 8.48 12.05 -5.55
CA ASN A 71 8.06 12.65 -6.82
C ASN A 71 6.80 11.99 -7.37
N LEU A 72 6.75 10.65 -7.30
CA LEU A 72 5.62 9.84 -7.73
C LEU A 72 5.07 9.05 -6.55
N GLY A 73 3.77 9.18 -6.31
CA GLY A 73 3.04 8.37 -5.33
C GLY A 73 1.95 7.55 -6.01
N ILE A 74 1.89 6.27 -5.69
CA ILE A 74 0.81 5.38 -6.12
C ILE A 74 0.20 4.74 -4.88
N GLN A 75 -1.10 4.86 -4.74
CA GLN A 75 -1.88 4.17 -3.72
C GLN A 75 -2.98 3.35 -4.40
N THR A 76 -3.17 2.14 -3.91
CA THR A 76 -4.27 1.27 -4.33
C THR A 76 -4.87 0.57 -3.13
N SER A 77 -6.12 0.16 -3.23
CA SER A 77 -6.81 -0.57 -2.18
C SER A 77 -7.68 -1.68 -2.76
N PHE A 78 -7.85 -2.73 -1.99
CA PHE A 78 -8.70 -3.87 -2.31
C PHE A 78 -9.38 -4.38 -1.05
N ASP A 79 -10.40 -5.22 -1.23
CA ASP A 79 -11.14 -5.80 -0.11
C ASP A 79 -10.40 -6.99 0.50
N GLY A 80 -10.50 -7.14 1.82
CA GLY A 80 -9.94 -8.28 2.53
C GLY A 80 -10.61 -8.49 3.87
N ASN A 81 -10.28 -9.58 4.54
CA ASN A 81 -10.72 -9.80 5.91
C ASN A 81 -9.72 -9.16 6.88
N VAL A 82 -10.06 -7.98 7.39
CA VAL A 82 -9.23 -7.25 8.35
C VAL A 82 -9.71 -7.59 9.77
N LYS A 83 -8.95 -8.42 10.47
CA LYS A 83 -9.24 -8.77 11.87
C LYS A 83 -8.85 -7.64 12.82
N ASN A 84 -7.68 -7.04 12.60
CA ASN A 84 -7.19 -5.92 13.39
C ASN A 84 -6.61 -4.87 12.45
N SER A 85 -7.02 -3.61 12.62
CA SER A 85 -6.47 -2.47 11.89
C SER A 85 -5.00 -2.23 12.25
N GLY A 86 -4.24 -1.66 11.32
CA GLY A 86 -2.86 -1.27 11.58
C GLY A 86 -2.13 -0.77 10.35
N ALA A 87 -0.85 -0.49 10.54
CA ALA A 87 0.03 -0.05 9.48
C ALA A 87 1.46 -0.52 9.72
N ILE A 88 2.17 -0.86 8.65
CA ILE A 88 3.59 -1.22 8.66
C ILE A 88 4.20 -0.91 7.30
N THR A 89 5.49 -0.62 7.25
CA THR A 89 6.22 -0.52 6.00
C THR A 89 7.08 -1.77 5.77
N ILE A 90 7.07 -2.29 4.53
CA ILE A 90 7.70 -3.56 4.17
C ILE A 90 8.60 -3.36 2.96
N PRO A 91 9.84 -3.91 2.95
CA PRO A 91 10.73 -3.83 1.79
C PRO A 91 10.05 -4.35 0.52
N SER A 92 9.88 -3.46 -0.48
CA SER A 92 9.10 -3.73 -1.69
C SER A 92 9.59 -4.96 -2.45
N LYS A 93 10.91 -5.07 -2.66
CA LYS A 93 11.51 -6.18 -3.40
C LYS A 93 11.26 -7.52 -2.72
N LEU A 94 11.51 -7.60 -1.40
CA LEU A 94 11.34 -8.83 -0.65
C LEU A 94 9.88 -9.27 -0.57
N LEU A 95 8.96 -8.32 -0.33
CA LEU A 95 7.54 -8.60 -0.34
C LEU A 95 7.08 -9.14 -1.70
N SER A 96 7.50 -8.50 -2.79
CA SER A 96 7.18 -8.93 -4.16
C SER A 96 7.73 -10.33 -4.46
N GLU A 97 8.97 -10.62 -4.10
CA GLU A 97 9.60 -11.94 -4.32
C GLU A 97 8.86 -13.06 -3.59
N ILE A 98 8.45 -12.82 -2.35
CA ILE A 98 7.71 -13.80 -1.56
C ILE A 98 6.32 -14.02 -2.14
N VAL A 99 5.55 -12.95 -2.34
CA VAL A 99 4.16 -13.07 -2.80
C VAL A 99 4.05 -13.67 -4.19
N ASN A 100 5.00 -13.39 -5.10
CA ASN A 100 5.07 -14.00 -6.43
C ASN A 100 5.31 -15.53 -6.39
N LYS A 101 5.92 -16.05 -5.32
CA LYS A 101 6.18 -17.49 -5.15
C LYS A 101 5.02 -18.24 -4.47
N LEU A 102 4.06 -17.52 -3.91
CA LEU A 102 2.88 -18.14 -3.31
C LEU A 102 1.94 -18.65 -4.41
N PRO A 103 1.14 -19.70 -4.14
CA PRO A 103 0.17 -20.19 -5.10
C PRO A 103 -0.87 -19.13 -5.44
N ASN A 104 -1.25 -19.06 -6.71
CA ASN A 104 -2.31 -18.16 -7.17
C ASN A 104 -3.65 -18.52 -6.51
N GLU A 105 -4.50 -17.50 -6.33
CA GLU A 105 -5.87 -17.61 -5.81
C GLU A 105 -5.99 -18.19 -4.39
N THR A 106 -4.87 -18.38 -3.69
CA THR A 106 -4.90 -18.86 -2.32
C THR A 106 -5.02 -17.72 -1.31
N PRO A 107 -5.64 -17.97 -0.15
CA PRO A 107 -5.65 -17.00 0.93
C PRO A 107 -4.24 -16.83 1.52
N VAL A 108 -3.86 -15.58 1.71
CA VAL A 108 -2.60 -15.19 2.36
C VAL A 108 -2.94 -14.44 3.64
N SER A 109 -2.40 -14.90 4.76
CA SER A 109 -2.51 -14.22 6.05
C SER A 109 -1.26 -13.39 6.31
N LEU A 110 -1.44 -12.14 6.68
CA LEU A 110 -0.38 -11.24 7.10
C LEU A 110 -0.65 -10.81 8.54
N LYS A 111 0.32 -11.00 9.41
CA LYS A 111 0.23 -10.63 10.82
C LYS A 111 1.48 -9.88 11.24
N VAL A 112 1.29 -8.68 11.77
CA VAL A 112 2.38 -7.89 12.36
C VAL A 112 2.61 -8.37 13.79
N ASP A 113 3.85 -8.37 14.25
CA ASP A 113 4.19 -8.70 15.63
C ASP A 113 3.85 -7.56 16.61
N GLU A 114 3.99 -7.82 17.90
CA GLU A 114 3.69 -6.85 18.96
C GLU A 114 4.65 -5.65 18.96
N ASN A 115 5.87 -5.83 18.44
CA ASN A 115 6.88 -4.77 18.36
C ASN A 115 6.69 -3.89 17.11
N LEU A 116 5.74 -4.24 16.23
CA LEU A 116 5.42 -3.53 14.98
C LEU A 116 6.60 -3.41 14.00
N ASP A 117 7.57 -4.32 14.08
CA ASP A 117 8.75 -4.32 13.22
C ASP A 117 8.90 -5.57 12.33
N THR A 118 8.09 -6.59 12.56
CA THR A 118 8.12 -7.83 11.82
C THR A 118 6.73 -8.22 11.33
N ILE A 119 6.62 -8.64 10.08
CA ILE A 119 5.40 -9.18 9.51
C ILE A 119 5.58 -10.67 9.19
N LEU A 120 4.67 -11.48 9.67
CA LEU A 120 4.56 -12.90 9.36
C LEU A 120 3.57 -13.07 8.21
N ILE A 121 4.03 -13.60 7.09
CA ILE A 121 3.22 -13.97 5.92
C ILE A 121 3.04 -15.47 5.92
N LYS A 122 1.79 -15.94 5.95
CA LYS A 122 1.44 -17.37 5.91
C LYS A 122 0.58 -17.69 4.71
N SER A 123 0.87 -18.82 4.08
CA SER A 123 0.06 -19.47 3.06
C SER A 123 0.07 -20.99 3.27
N ASP A 124 -0.65 -21.72 2.44
CA ASP A 124 -0.68 -23.20 2.49
C ASP A 124 0.71 -23.83 2.26
N ARG A 125 1.63 -23.12 1.59
CA ARG A 125 2.97 -23.61 1.26
C ARG A 125 4.06 -23.22 2.24
N GLY A 126 3.75 -22.43 3.25
CA GLY A 126 4.74 -22.05 4.25
C GLY A 126 4.50 -20.70 4.90
N SER A 127 5.47 -20.32 5.72
CA SER A 127 5.46 -19.04 6.41
C SER A 127 6.79 -18.32 6.26
N PHE A 128 6.73 -16.99 6.15
CA PHE A 128 7.88 -16.11 5.96
C PHE A 128 7.80 -14.96 6.96
N ASN A 129 8.91 -14.65 7.60
CA ASN A 129 9.03 -13.46 8.44
C ASN A 129 9.82 -12.40 7.68
N ILE A 130 9.28 -11.19 7.59
CA ILE A 130 9.93 -10.04 6.99
C ILE A 130 10.07 -8.96 8.05
N LYS A 131 11.26 -8.41 8.18
CA LYS A 131 11.49 -7.24 9.00
C LYS A 131 10.99 -6.00 8.24
N GLY A 132 10.07 -5.27 8.85
CA GLY A 132 9.55 -4.00 8.38
C GLY A 132 10.12 -2.82 9.16
N ILE A 133 9.56 -1.66 8.92
CA ILE A 133 9.80 -0.44 9.69
C ILE A 133 8.42 0.10 10.11
N PRO A 134 8.26 0.59 11.35
CA PRO A 134 7.04 1.27 11.77
C PRO A 134 6.61 2.36 10.78
N SER A 135 5.31 2.54 10.62
CA SER A 135 4.75 3.44 9.60
C SER A 135 4.84 4.92 9.94
N ASP A 136 5.23 5.28 11.17
CA ASP A 136 5.14 6.64 11.70
C ASP A 136 5.97 7.66 10.89
N ASP A 137 7.12 7.23 10.36
CA ASP A 137 8.01 8.06 9.56
C ASP A 137 7.76 7.96 8.05
N TYR A 138 6.73 7.21 7.60
CA TYR A 138 6.42 7.14 6.18
C TYR A 138 5.76 8.43 5.71
N PRO A 139 6.28 9.08 4.65
CA PRO A 139 5.76 10.37 4.21
C PRO A 139 4.34 10.23 3.67
N ASN A 140 3.49 11.20 4.01
CA ASN A 140 2.12 11.26 3.47
C ASN A 140 2.15 11.63 2.00
N LEU A 141 1.26 11.00 1.22
CA LEU A 141 1.00 11.45 -0.15
C LEU A 141 0.40 12.86 -0.12
N PRO A 142 0.87 13.78 -0.96
CA PRO A 142 0.26 15.09 -1.07
C PRO A 142 -1.15 14.97 -1.66
N PHE A 143 -2.12 15.59 -1.02
CA PHE A 143 -3.48 15.71 -1.54
C PHE A 143 -3.70 17.09 -2.15
N VAL A 144 -4.39 17.11 -3.29
CA VAL A 144 -4.89 18.36 -3.88
C VAL A 144 -6.17 18.76 -3.14
N GLU A 145 -6.05 19.77 -2.25
CA GLU A 145 -7.18 20.25 -1.45
C GLU A 145 -8.18 21.09 -2.25
N SER A 146 -7.73 21.72 -3.35
CA SER A 146 -8.56 22.53 -4.23
C SER A 146 -8.09 22.40 -5.68
N GLY A 147 -9.03 22.32 -6.60
CA GLY A 147 -8.71 22.20 -8.03
C GLY A 147 -9.97 21.99 -8.88
N THR A 148 -9.79 21.96 -10.19
CA THR A 148 -10.86 21.64 -11.14
C THR A 148 -10.85 20.14 -11.43
N SER A 149 -12.00 19.48 -11.21
CA SER A 149 -12.19 18.08 -11.56
C SER A 149 -12.51 17.94 -13.05
N LEU A 150 -11.80 17.03 -13.72
CA LEU A 150 -12.05 16.65 -15.10
C LEU A 150 -12.49 15.18 -15.16
N ASN A 151 -13.60 14.92 -15.85
CA ASN A 151 -14.02 13.57 -16.17
C ASN A 151 -13.51 13.23 -17.58
N ILE A 152 -12.65 12.23 -17.68
CA ILE A 152 -12.04 11.80 -18.94
C ILE A 152 -12.36 10.32 -19.14
N ASP A 153 -12.77 9.95 -20.39
CA ASP A 153 -12.90 8.55 -20.73
C ASP A 153 -11.53 7.85 -20.70
N PRO A 154 -11.36 6.79 -19.85
CA PRO A 154 -10.07 6.13 -19.67
C PRO A 154 -9.45 5.57 -20.94
N SER A 155 -10.28 5.03 -21.86
CA SER A 155 -9.80 4.42 -23.11
C SER A 155 -9.26 5.48 -24.07
N SER A 156 -9.94 6.59 -24.23
CA SER A 156 -9.52 7.73 -25.06
C SER A 156 -8.25 8.38 -24.49
N PHE A 157 -8.19 8.54 -23.18
CA PHE A 157 -7.00 9.10 -22.50
C PHE A 157 -5.77 8.20 -22.67
N LEU A 158 -5.93 6.88 -22.49
CA LEU A 158 -4.86 5.91 -22.66
C LEU A 158 -4.36 5.87 -24.11
N LYS A 159 -5.28 5.96 -25.09
CA LYS A 159 -4.93 6.03 -26.51
C LYS A 159 -4.11 7.29 -26.83
N ALA A 160 -4.51 8.44 -26.32
CA ALA A 160 -3.77 9.70 -26.49
C ALA A 160 -2.37 9.62 -25.89
N LEU A 161 -2.24 9.09 -24.65
CA LEU A 161 -0.94 8.89 -24.01
C LEU A 161 -0.02 7.97 -24.81
N LYS A 162 -0.53 6.83 -25.27
CA LYS A 162 0.26 5.89 -26.10
C LYS A 162 0.75 6.54 -27.41
N SER A 163 -0.10 7.34 -28.04
CA SER A 163 0.27 8.05 -29.28
C SER A 163 1.34 9.13 -29.02
N THR A 164 1.33 9.76 -27.87
CA THR A 164 2.32 10.80 -27.51
C THR A 164 3.68 10.17 -27.17
N ILE A 165 3.69 9.06 -26.43
CA ILE A 165 4.93 8.36 -26.05
C ILE A 165 5.69 7.86 -27.28
N LEU A 166 5.00 7.41 -28.33
CA LEU A 166 5.62 6.96 -29.59
C LEU A 166 6.33 8.08 -30.37
N LEU A 167 6.05 9.34 -30.04
CA LEU A 167 6.68 10.51 -30.71
C LEU A 167 7.92 11.04 -29.95
N VAL A 168 8.25 10.48 -28.79
CA VAL A 168 9.35 10.94 -27.92
C VAL A 168 10.57 10.00 -27.99
N VAL A 169 10.58 9.04 -28.92
CA VAL A 169 11.72 8.11 -29.15
C VAL A 169 12.54 8.57 -30.34
#